data_b62ecabd852fbca62ff5367f2e2b49a8
#
_entry.id   b62ecabd852fbca62ff5367f2e2b49a8
#
_cell.length_a   1.000
_cell.length_b   1.000
_cell.length_c   1.000
_cell.angle_alpha   90.00
_cell.angle_beta   90.00
_cell.angle_gamma   90.00
#
_symmetry.space_group_name_H-M   'P 1'
#
loop_
_entity.id
_entity.type
_entity.pdbx_description
1 polymer ?
#
loop_
_entity_poly.entity_id
_entity_poly.type
_entity_poly.pdbx_seq_one_letter_code
_entity_poly.pdbx_strand_id
1 'polypeptide(L)'
;MRRSNSARLAAAGSILLVLGAAPALAQSSATSQMPGLKLSGDQPIQIESDKLEVRQADSMAIFSGNVTVNQGPTLLKAGKMTVYYVKDPKADKSAAAGASAMTGAANIDHLVVENKVYIKSNDQIATGDTGKFDMKTQVLVLSGQEVVLSQGDNVLKGCKLTVQMKSGLGNVDGCPRVIMMFKPQKQDATQNQGASNN
;
A
#
# COMPACT_ATOMS: atom_id res chain seq x y z
N MET A 1 12.78 -68.84 25.15
CA MET A 1 13.73 -69.07 26.26
C MET A 1 13.99 -67.76 26.93
N ARG A 2 13.41 -67.59 28.09
CA ARG A 2 14.08 -67.43 29.40
C ARG A 2 14.89 -66.13 29.48
N ARG A 3 14.65 -65.24 30.30
CA ARG A 3 14.40 -64.98 31.74
C ARG A 3 15.08 -63.64 32.00
N SER A 4 14.52 -62.69 32.62
CA SER A 4 14.13 -62.56 34.04
C SER A 4 15.02 -61.59 34.81
N ASN A 5 14.38 -60.65 35.46
CA ASN A 5 14.72 -59.99 36.74
C ASN A 5 15.95 -59.10 36.79
N SER A 6 16.00 -58.01 37.46
CA SER A 6 15.40 -57.66 38.75
C SER A 6 15.57 -56.16 39.04
N ALA A 7 14.62 -55.68 39.77
CA ALA A 7 14.58 -54.50 40.59
C ALA A 7 15.86 -54.10 41.34
N ARG A 8 16.10 -52.83 41.55
CA ARG A 8 16.42 -52.23 42.86
C ARG A 8 16.15 -50.73 42.93
N LEU A 9 15.39 -50.35 43.93
CA LEU A 9 15.17 -49.05 44.50
C LEU A 9 16.47 -48.35 44.91
N ALA A 10 16.48 -47.01 44.79
CA ALA A 10 16.94 -46.07 45.85
C ALA A 10 16.80 -44.64 45.32
N ALA A 11 15.86 -43.88 45.84
CA ALA A 11 16.04 -42.85 46.85
C ALA A 11 16.43 -41.46 46.32
N ALA A 12 15.45 -40.59 46.43
CA ALA A 12 15.48 -39.24 46.96
C ALA A 12 16.49 -38.23 46.38
N GLY A 13 15.96 -37.18 45.80
CA GLY A 13 16.66 -35.94 45.44
C GLY A 13 15.70 -34.93 44.82
N SER A 14 14.86 -34.33 45.65
CA SER A 14 14.02 -33.18 45.24
C SER A 14 14.90 -31.97 44.99
N ILE A 15 15.13 -31.64 43.71
CA ILE A 15 15.64 -30.32 43.34
C ILE A 15 14.46 -29.59 42.70
N LEU A 16 13.91 -28.67 43.46
CA LEU A 16 12.93 -27.68 42.98
C LEU A 16 13.66 -26.72 42.05
N LEU A 17 13.54 -26.94 40.73
CA LEU A 17 13.99 -25.97 39.75
C LEU A 17 12.82 -24.99 39.50
N VAL A 18 12.89 -23.83 40.16
CA VAL A 18 11.99 -22.69 39.90
C VAL A 18 12.39 -22.13 38.53
N LEU A 19 11.66 -22.57 37.48
CA LEU A 19 11.76 -21.91 36.17
C LEU A 19 11.06 -20.57 36.27
N GLY A 20 11.85 -19.50 36.40
CA GLY A 20 11.38 -18.14 36.25
C GLY A 20 10.90 -17.90 34.83
N ALA A 21 9.57 -17.84 34.64
CA ALA A 21 8.96 -17.41 33.41
C ALA A 21 9.15 -15.88 33.28
N ALA A 22 10.14 -15.44 32.49
CA ALA A 22 10.27 -14.06 32.09
C ALA A 22 9.07 -13.72 31.17
N PRO A 23 8.29 -12.65 31.42
CA PRO A 23 7.28 -12.21 30.47
C PRO A 23 8.00 -11.68 29.23
N ALA A 24 7.88 -12.37 28.12
CA ALA A 24 8.23 -11.87 26.81
C ALA A 24 7.31 -10.70 26.50
N LEU A 25 7.83 -9.48 26.57
CA LEU A 25 7.18 -8.28 26.04
C LEU A 25 7.05 -8.46 24.54
N ALA A 26 5.89 -8.93 24.10
CA ALA A 26 5.54 -8.94 22.71
C ALA A 26 5.47 -7.48 22.26
N GLN A 27 6.48 -7.03 21.52
CA GLN A 27 6.44 -5.77 20.79
C GLN A 27 5.38 -5.92 19.70
N SER A 28 4.19 -5.42 19.98
CA SER A 28 3.13 -5.26 19.00
C SER A 28 3.59 -4.19 18.00
N SER A 29 4.19 -4.61 16.89
CA SER A 29 4.31 -3.75 15.72
C SER A 29 2.89 -3.43 15.28
N ALA A 30 2.45 -2.21 15.52
CA ALA A 30 1.18 -1.70 15.02
C ALA A 30 1.27 -1.60 13.49
N THR A 31 0.99 -2.70 12.82
CA THR A 31 0.83 -2.74 11.38
C THR A 31 -0.54 -2.15 11.09
N SER A 32 -0.58 -0.86 10.80
CA SER A 32 -1.80 -0.20 10.37
C SER A 32 -2.16 -0.74 8.99
N GLN A 33 -3.19 -1.58 8.91
CA GLN A 33 -3.82 -1.90 7.65
C GLN A 33 -4.47 -0.62 7.14
N MET A 34 -4.01 -0.12 6.00
CA MET A 34 -4.62 0.99 5.28
C MET A 34 -5.63 0.40 4.30
N PRO A 35 -6.93 0.33 4.63
CA PRO A 35 -7.93 -0.12 3.68
C PRO A 35 -8.17 1.02 2.69
N GLY A 36 -7.77 0.86 1.44
CA GLY A 36 -8.40 1.73 0.49
C GLY A 36 -7.71 2.26 -0.75
N LEU A 37 -6.40 2.16 -0.96
CA LEU A 37 -5.88 2.43 -2.29
C LEU A 37 -5.95 1.13 -3.13
N LYS A 38 -7.15 0.79 -3.64
CA LYS A 38 -7.32 -0.34 -4.55
C LYS A 38 -7.46 0.20 -5.98
N LEU A 39 -6.45 -0.01 -6.80
CA LEU A 39 -6.63 0.03 -8.25
C LEU A 39 -7.39 -1.24 -8.63
N SER A 40 -8.67 -1.11 -8.91
CA SER A 40 -9.54 -2.23 -9.28
C SER A 40 -9.25 -2.63 -10.71
N GLY A 41 -8.60 -3.78 -10.93
CA GLY A 41 -8.23 -4.25 -12.27
C GLY A 41 -9.40 -4.45 -13.26
N ASP A 42 -10.64 -4.44 -12.77
CA ASP A 42 -11.85 -4.71 -13.55
C ASP A 42 -12.61 -3.45 -13.99
N GLN A 43 -12.18 -2.26 -13.56
CA GLN A 43 -12.83 -1.00 -13.93
C GLN A 43 -12.11 -0.36 -15.12
N PRO A 44 -12.85 0.24 -16.08
CA PRO A 44 -12.23 0.97 -17.17
C PRO A 44 -11.40 2.15 -16.63
N ILE A 45 -10.24 2.35 -17.25
CA ILE A 45 -9.36 3.48 -16.94
C ILE A 45 -9.64 4.58 -17.96
N GLN A 46 -9.97 5.77 -17.48
CA GLN A 46 -10.07 6.98 -18.30
C GLN A 46 -8.87 7.87 -18.02
N ILE A 47 -8.16 8.28 -19.06
CA ILE A 47 -7.00 9.17 -18.97
C ILE A 47 -7.29 10.41 -19.81
N GLU A 48 -7.14 11.58 -19.21
CA GLU A 48 -7.23 12.89 -19.85
C GLU A 48 -5.90 13.63 -19.70
N SER A 49 -5.48 14.37 -20.72
CA SER A 49 -4.28 15.19 -20.70
C SER A 49 -4.31 16.19 -21.85
N ASP A 50 -3.51 17.26 -21.77
CA ASP A 50 -3.39 18.25 -22.85
C ASP A 50 -2.62 17.67 -24.05
N LYS A 51 -1.67 16.74 -23.82
CA LYS A 51 -0.83 16.15 -24.85
C LYS A 51 -0.54 14.68 -24.55
N LEU A 52 -0.59 13.86 -25.59
CA LEU A 52 -0.10 12.47 -25.61
C LEU A 52 1.03 12.34 -26.63
N GLU A 53 2.13 11.74 -26.20
CA GLU A 53 3.26 11.36 -27.05
C GLU A 53 3.52 9.85 -26.89
N VAL A 54 3.53 9.09 -27.99
CA VAL A 54 3.82 7.65 -27.96
C VAL A 54 5.19 7.40 -28.57
N ARG A 55 6.06 6.78 -27.80
CA ARG A 55 7.41 6.39 -28.20
C ARG A 55 7.51 4.88 -28.27
N GLN A 56 7.24 4.32 -29.44
CA GLN A 56 7.25 2.87 -29.65
C GLN A 56 8.64 2.25 -29.45
N ALA A 57 9.69 2.94 -29.90
CA ALA A 57 11.07 2.47 -29.74
C ALA A 57 11.43 2.25 -28.26
N ASP A 58 10.95 3.14 -27.40
CA ASP A 58 11.21 3.14 -25.96
C ASP A 58 10.14 2.39 -25.15
N SER A 59 9.09 1.87 -25.81
CA SER A 59 7.94 1.20 -25.21
C SER A 59 7.29 2.05 -24.11
N MET A 60 7.01 3.34 -24.43
CA MET A 60 6.36 4.24 -23.48
C MET A 60 5.34 5.15 -24.15
N ALA A 61 4.36 5.58 -23.36
CA ALA A 61 3.42 6.63 -23.68
C ALA A 61 3.52 7.74 -22.61
N ILE A 62 3.62 9.00 -23.04
CA ILE A 62 3.82 10.15 -22.20
C ILE A 62 2.58 11.05 -22.30
N PHE A 63 1.88 11.22 -21.21
CA PHE A 63 0.78 12.16 -21.05
C PHE A 63 1.32 13.41 -20.34
N SER A 64 1.04 14.58 -20.85
CA SER A 64 1.58 15.83 -20.33
C SER A 64 0.52 16.91 -20.28
N GLY A 65 0.55 17.72 -19.22
CA GLY A 65 -0.38 18.82 -18.98
C GLY A 65 -1.73 18.33 -18.43
N ASN A 66 -2.09 18.80 -17.25
CA ASN A 66 -3.39 18.55 -16.61
C ASN A 66 -3.83 17.08 -16.62
N VAL A 67 -2.88 16.17 -16.41
CA VAL A 67 -3.15 14.73 -16.45
C VAL A 67 -4.14 14.35 -15.37
N THR A 68 -5.23 13.73 -15.78
CA THR A 68 -6.27 13.19 -14.88
C THR A 68 -6.53 11.74 -15.26
N VAL A 69 -6.48 10.84 -14.27
CA VAL A 69 -6.80 9.42 -14.43
C VAL A 69 -7.95 9.07 -13.50
N ASN A 70 -9.01 8.53 -14.05
CA ASN A 70 -10.17 8.03 -13.32
C ASN A 70 -10.26 6.52 -13.48
N GLN A 71 -10.38 5.79 -12.36
CA GLN A 71 -10.65 4.36 -12.33
C GLN A 71 -11.52 4.03 -11.11
N GLY A 72 -12.79 3.77 -11.35
CA GLY A 72 -13.76 3.54 -10.28
C GLY A 72 -13.74 4.68 -9.25
N PRO A 73 -13.51 4.41 -7.96
CA PRO A 73 -13.45 5.44 -6.92
C PRO A 73 -12.12 6.19 -6.86
N THR A 74 -11.15 5.82 -7.71
CA THR A 74 -9.80 6.37 -7.68
C THR A 74 -9.63 7.47 -8.73
N LEU A 75 -9.21 8.63 -8.26
CA LEU A 75 -8.82 9.79 -9.07
C LEU A 75 -7.34 10.07 -8.83
N LEU A 76 -6.56 10.14 -9.92
CA LEU A 76 -5.18 10.61 -9.89
C LEU A 76 -5.08 11.88 -10.72
N LYS A 77 -4.35 12.89 -10.22
CA LYS A 77 -3.97 14.09 -10.96
C LYS A 77 -2.47 14.30 -10.89
N ALA A 78 -1.87 14.76 -12.00
CA ALA A 78 -0.45 15.05 -12.09
C ALA A 78 -0.17 16.03 -13.23
N GLY A 79 1.01 16.63 -13.27
CA GLY A 79 1.43 17.44 -14.43
C GLY A 79 1.92 16.57 -15.59
N LYS A 80 2.42 15.35 -15.29
CA LYS A 80 2.92 14.42 -16.29
C LYS A 80 2.77 12.99 -15.81
N MET A 81 2.43 12.08 -16.73
CA MET A 81 2.42 10.64 -16.50
C MET A 81 3.11 9.92 -17.64
N THR A 82 4.03 9.01 -17.31
CA THR A 82 4.68 8.12 -18.27
C THR A 82 4.27 6.69 -17.97
N VAL A 83 3.72 6.02 -18.97
CA VAL A 83 3.35 4.62 -18.95
C VAL A 83 4.41 3.82 -19.67
N TYR A 84 5.03 2.88 -18.99
CA TYR A 84 5.98 1.95 -19.57
C TYR A 84 5.32 0.59 -19.78
N TYR A 85 5.48 0.00 -20.94
CA TYR A 85 4.91 -1.30 -21.26
C TYR A 85 5.97 -2.31 -21.67
N VAL A 86 5.69 -3.58 -21.40
CA VAL A 86 6.57 -4.68 -21.76
C VAL A 86 6.62 -4.80 -23.28
N LYS A 87 7.82 -4.81 -23.87
CA LYS A 87 8.01 -5.13 -25.29
C LYS A 87 7.56 -6.57 -25.54
N ASP A 88 6.53 -6.76 -26.37
CA ASP A 88 6.24 -8.06 -26.93
C ASP A 88 7.15 -8.27 -28.14
N PRO A 89 8.11 -9.22 -28.09
CA PRO A 89 9.00 -9.49 -29.22
C PRO A 89 8.26 -10.04 -30.45
N LYS A 90 7.00 -10.43 -30.31
CA LYS A 90 6.13 -10.95 -31.38
C LYS A 90 5.11 -9.92 -31.88
N ALA A 91 5.02 -8.74 -31.25
CA ALA A 91 4.11 -7.70 -31.72
C ALA A 91 4.67 -7.13 -33.03
N ASP A 92 3.92 -7.29 -34.11
CA ASP A 92 4.17 -6.68 -35.40
C ASP A 92 4.40 -5.16 -35.23
N LYS A 93 5.40 -4.66 -35.96
CA LYS A 93 5.82 -3.24 -35.96
C LYS A 93 4.76 -2.28 -36.54
N SER A 94 3.51 -2.74 -36.67
CA SER A 94 2.43 -1.92 -37.18
C SER A 94 1.86 -0.98 -36.09
N ALA A 95 1.35 0.14 -36.51
CA ALA A 95 0.88 1.29 -35.72
C ALA A 95 -0.12 1.00 -34.57
N ALA A 96 -0.46 -0.27 -34.36
CA ALA A 96 -1.40 -0.74 -33.34
C ALA A 96 -0.83 -0.72 -31.91
N ALA A 97 0.50 -0.65 -31.71
CA ALA A 97 1.08 -0.69 -30.36
C ALA A 97 0.67 0.51 -29.50
N GLY A 98 0.53 1.70 -30.10
CA GLY A 98 0.03 2.87 -29.38
C GLY A 98 -1.45 2.76 -29.00
N ALA A 99 -2.28 2.22 -29.90
CA ALA A 99 -3.70 1.98 -29.64
C ALA A 99 -3.90 0.85 -28.61
N SER A 100 -3.08 -0.19 -28.65
CA SER A 100 -3.13 -1.30 -27.68
C SER A 100 -2.72 -0.85 -26.27
N ALA A 101 -1.77 0.09 -26.14
CA ALA A 101 -1.44 0.70 -24.86
C ALA A 101 -2.61 1.52 -24.28
N MET A 102 -3.41 2.14 -25.16
CA MET A 102 -4.61 2.92 -24.77
C MET A 102 -5.82 2.05 -24.47
N THR A 103 -5.92 0.86 -25.04
CA THR A 103 -7.06 -0.05 -24.84
C THR A 103 -6.90 -1.00 -23.67
N GLY A 104 -5.82 -0.89 -22.89
CA GLY A 104 -5.53 -1.76 -21.74
C GLY A 104 -5.10 -3.18 -22.12
N ALA A 105 -4.95 -3.47 -23.44
CA ALA A 105 -4.49 -4.77 -23.93
C ALA A 105 -2.96 -4.93 -23.87
N ALA A 106 -2.22 -3.83 -23.65
CA ALA A 106 -0.78 -3.91 -23.48
C ALA A 106 -0.43 -4.25 -22.04
N ASN A 107 0.57 -5.12 -21.86
CA ASN A 107 1.12 -5.40 -20.54
C ASN A 107 1.90 -4.18 -20.04
N ILE A 108 1.29 -3.42 -19.14
CA ILE A 108 1.96 -2.30 -18.48
C ILE A 108 2.98 -2.87 -17.49
N ASP A 109 4.21 -2.38 -17.55
CA ASP A 109 5.27 -2.72 -16.60
C ASP A 109 5.18 -1.82 -15.37
N HIS A 110 5.27 -0.52 -15.57
CA HIS A 110 5.13 0.45 -14.50
C HIS A 110 4.65 1.81 -15.00
N LEU A 111 4.17 2.63 -14.07
CA LEU A 111 3.75 4.02 -14.28
C LEU A 111 4.65 4.95 -13.47
N VAL A 112 4.99 6.09 -14.05
CA VAL A 112 5.67 7.19 -13.34
C VAL A 112 4.81 8.44 -13.49
N VAL A 113 4.50 9.09 -12.38
CA VAL A 113 3.76 10.36 -12.34
C VAL A 113 4.61 11.44 -11.70
N GLU A 114 4.56 12.65 -12.22
CA GLU A 114 5.44 13.75 -11.83
C GLU A 114 4.66 15.06 -11.81
N ASN A 115 5.22 16.04 -11.10
CA ASN A 115 4.70 17.40 -11.02
C ASN A 115 3.36 17.49 -10.27
N LYS A 116 3.43 17.51 -8.94
CA LYS A 116 2.29 17.67 -8.03
C LYS A 116 1.28 16.53 -8.15
N VAL A 117 1.68 15.37 -7.68
CA VAL A 117 0.83 14.18 -7.67
C VAL A 117 -0.23 14.31 -6.59
N TYR A 118 -1.48 14.09 -6.98
CA TYR A 118 -2.64 14.00 -6.11
C TYR A 118 -3.38 12.70 -6.42
N ILE A 119 -3.58 11.88 -5.42
CA ILE A 119 -4.32 10.61 -5.52
C ILE A 119 -5.43 10.65 -4.49
N LYS A 120 -6.66 10.42 -4.93
CA LYS A 120 -7.83 10.24 -4.05
C LYS A 120 -8.43 8.88 -4.32
N SER A 121 -8.74 8.13 -3.28
CA SER A 121 -9.49 6.87 -3.36
C SER A 121 -10.42 6.79 -2.15
N ASN A 122 -11.71 6.81 -2.41
CA ASN A 122 -12.73 6.93 -1.37
C ASN A 122 -12.50 8.16 -0.46
N ASP A 123 -12.25 7.94 0.83
CA ASP A 123 -11.98 8.94 1.87
C ASP A 123 -10.49 9.22 2.08
N GLN A 124 -9.61 8.54 1.33
CA GLN A 124 -8.16 8.72 1.43
C GLN A 124 -7.64 9.64 0.34
N ILE A 125 -6.74 10.54 0.72
CA ILE A 125 -6.04 11.44 -0.19
C ILE A 125 -4.54 11.32 0.10
N ALA A 126 -3.76 11.12 -0.96
CA ALA A 126 -2.31 11.14 -0.89
C ALA A 126 -1.76 12.19 -1.87
N THR A 127 -0.78 12.98 -1.43
CA THR A 127 -0.11 13.98 -2.26
C THR A 127 1.41 13.84 -2.17
N GLY A 128 2.11 14.23 -3.24
CA GLY A 128 3.57 14.22 -3.32
C GLY A 128 4.04 14.89 -4.60
N ASP A 129 5.34 14.88 -4.85
CA ASP A 129 5.91 15.47 -6.07
C ASP A 129 6.00 14.48 -7.21
N THR A 130 6.34 13.22 -6.88
CA THR A 130 6.50 12.12 -7.84
C THR A 130 5.87 10.84 -7.29
N GLY A 131 5.40 9.98 -8.20
CA GLY A 131 4.88 8.67 -7.87
C GLY A 131 5.35 7.61 -8.87
N LYS A 132 5.60 6.41 -8.39
CA LYS A 132 5.87 5.23 -9.22
C LYS A 132 4.97 4.09 -8.78
N PHE A 133 4.30 3.49 -9.74
CA PHE A 133 3.49 2.29 -9.52
C PHE A 133 4.03 1.15 -10.37
N ASP A 134 4.42 0.07 -9.73
CA ASP A 134 4.88 -1.16 -10.35
C ASP A 134 3.74 -2.16 -10.46
N MET A 135 3.39 -2.56 -11.68
CA MET A 135 2.23 -3.43 -11.94
C MET A 135 2.47 -4.87 -11.49
N LYS A 136 3.71 -5.34 -11.55
CA LYS A 136 4.06 -6.71 -11.19
C LYS A 136 4.03 -6.93 -9.69
N THR A 137 4.65 -6.04 -8.95
CA THR A 137 4.70 -6.09 -7.47
C THR A 137 3.46 -5.48 -6.83
N GLN A 138 2.72 -4.64 -7.56
CA GLN A 138 1.60 -3.83 -7.09
C GLN A 138 2.01 -2.93 -5.93
N VAL A 139 3.17 -2.30 -6.06
CA VAL A 139 3.70 -1.34 -5.09
C VAL A 139 3.60 0.06 -5.66
N LEU A 140 2.97 0.95 -4.91
CA LEU A 140 2.98 2.39 -5.13
C LEU A 140 4.03 3.02 -4.22
N VAL A 141 4.91 3.83 -4.80
CA VAL A 141 5.83 4.71 -4.07
C VAL A 141 5.51 6.14 -4.44
N LEU A 142 5.16 6.95 -3.47
CA LEU A 142 4.97 8.39 -3.61
C LEU A 142 6.09 9.09 -2.85
N SER A 143 6.72 10.09 -3.43
CA SER A 143 7.85 10.81 -2.84
C SER A 143 7.81 12.29 -3.18
N GLY A 144 8.50 13.10 -2.35
CA GLY A 144 8.56 14.55 -2.52
C GLY A 144 9.20 15.24 -1.33
N GLN A 145 9.23 16.56 -1.38
CA GLN A 145 9.65 17.36 -0.22
C GLN A 145 8.72 17.12 0.97
N GLU A 146 7.44 17.04 0.71
CA GLU A 146 6.41 16.64 1.66
C GLU A 146 5.46 15.65 0.96
N VAL A 147 5.27 14.49 1.57
CA VAL A 147 4.21 13.54 1.22
C VAL A 147 3.17 13.59 2.31
N VAL A 148 1.91 13.82 1.94
CA VAL A 148 0.79 13.86 2.88
C VAL A 148 -0.16 12.73 2.54
N LEU A 149 -0.54 11.95 3.54
CA LEU A 149 -1.64 11.00 3.47
C LEU A 149 -2.70 11.44 4.47
N SER A 150 -3.92 11.66 4.01
CA SER A 150 -5.07 11.97 4.86
C SER A 150 -6.17 10.95 4.70
N GLN A 151 -6.86 10.67 5.80
CA GLN A 151 -8.06 9.84 5.84
C GLN A 151 -9.05 10.46 6.84
N GLY A 152 -10.09 11.09 6.34
CA GLY A 152 -10.96 11.92 7.15
C GLY A 152 -10.16 13.01 7.86
N ASP A 153 -10.27 13.08 9.20
CA ASP A 153 -9.55 14.06 10.03
C ASP A 153 -8.11 13.63 10.38
N ASN A 154 -7.70 12.42 10.01
CA ASN A 154 -6.37 11.92 10.29
C ASN A 154 -5.39 12.32 9.18
N VAL A 155 -4.22 12.81 9.55
CA VAL A 155 -3.19 13.25 8.62
C VAL A 155 -1.85 12.67 9.01
N LEU A 156 -1.15 12.10 8.03
CA LEU A 156 0.19 11.55 8.16
C LEU A 156 1.09 12.27 7.16
N LYS A 157 2.21 12.81 7.63
CA LYS A 157 3.20 13.52 6.82
C LYS A 157 4.56 12.87 6.89
N GLY A 158 5.25 12.83 5.77
CA GLY A 158 6.61 12.34 5.61
C GLY A 158 7.22 12.85 4.32
N CYS A 159 8.17 12.13 3.75
CA CYS A 159 8.74 12.45 2.44
C CYS A 159 8.63 11.30 1.44
N LYS A 160 8.28 10.11 1.92
CA LYS A 160 8.06 8.95 1.08
C LYS A 160 6.97 8.08 1.67
N LEU A 161 6.00 7.73 0.85
CA LEU A 161 4.95 6.78 1.16
C LEU A 161 5.11 5.57 0.25
N THR A 162 5.19 4.38 0.83
CA THR A 162 5.21 3.11 0.10
C THR A 162 3.95 2.33 0.45
N VAL A 163 3.15 1.97 -0.53
CA VAL A 163 1.90 1.19 -0.35
C VAL A 163 1.98 -0.10 -1.15
N GLN A 164 1.79 -1.21 -0.46
CA GLN A 164 1.63 -2.53 -1.06
C GLN A 164 0.13 -2.76 -1.31
N MET A 165 -0.33 -2.64 -2.55
CA MET A 165 -1.75 -2.69 -2.90
C MET A 165 -2.39 -4.05 -2.58
N LYS A 166 -1.63 -5.15 -2.67
CA LYS A 166 -2.11 -6.51 -2.37
C LYS A 166 -2.49 -6.70 -0.91
N SER A 167 -1.64 -6.21 -0.01
CA SER A 167 -1.82 -6.38 1.45
C SER A 167 -2.49 -5.19 2.11
N GLY A 168 -2.57 -4.04 1.43
CA GLY A 168 -3.01 -2.78 2.01
C GLY A 168 -2.02 -2.21 3.04
N LEU A 169 -0.79 -2.72 3.07
CA LEU A 169 0.24 -2.22 3.99
C LEU A 169 0.85 -0.94 3.45
N GLY A 170 0.89 0.08 4.28
CA GLY A 170 1.55 1.34 4.00
C GLY A 170 2.70 1.62 4.96
N ASN A 171 3.78 2.17 4.45
CA ASN A 171 4.91 2.67 5.21
C ASN A 171 5.19 4.12 4.82
N VAL A 172 5.40 4.98 5.81
CA VAL A 172 5.78 6.37 5.59
C VAL A 172 7.14 6.63 6.22
N ASP A 173 8.06 7.11 5.41
CA ASP A 173 9.39 7.53 5.84
C ASP A 173 9.40 9.04 6.07
N GLY A 174 10.01 9.49 7.16
CA GLY A 174 10.15 10.90 7.50
C GLY A 174 11.48 11.47 7.00
N CYS A 175 11.48 12.78 6.69
CA CYS A 175 12.68 13.52 6.33
C CYS A 175 12.64 14.90 7.03
N PRO A 176 13.09 15.04 8.26
CA PRO A 176 13.78 14.09 9.13
C PRO A 176 12.84 13.23 10.00
N ARG A 177 11.54 13.50 10.04
CA ARG A 177 10.59 12.79 10.91
C ARG A 177 9.24 12.58 10.24
N VAL A 178 8.50 11.57 10.71
CA VAL A 178 7.08 11.38 10.39
C VAL A 178 6.26 12.19 11.39
N ILE A 179 5.22 12.86 10.90
CA ILE A 179 4.26 13.61 11.73
C ILE A 179 2.90 12.96 11.52
N MET A 180 2.26 12.54 12.60
CA MET A 180 0.90 12.03 12.60
C MET A 180 0.00 12.93 13.44
N MET A 181 -1.12 13.33 12.87
CA MET A 181 -2.20 14.04 13.55
C MET A 181 -3.45 13.20 13.46
N PHE A 182 -4.08 12.94 14.57
CA PHE A 182 -5.35 12.21 14.63
C PHE A 182 -6.31 12.92 15.57
N LYS A 183 -7.60 12.85 15.26
CA LYS A 183 -8.66 13.37 16.09
C LYS A 183 -9.23 12.22 16.93
N PRO A 184 -9.13 12.29 18.26
CA PRO A 184 -9.74 11.29 19.11
C PRO A 184 -11.26 11.26 18.87
N GLN A 185 -11.82 10.10 18.60
CA GLN A 185 -13.27 9.93 18.62
C GLN A 185 -13.75 10.07 20.06
N LYS A 186 -14.69 11.00 20.30
CA LYS A 186 -15.41 11.03 21.56
C LYS A 186 -16.18 9.72 21.65
N GLN A 187 -15.80 8.85 22.59
CA GLN A 187 -16.67 7.77 23.01
C GLN A 187 -17.86 8.46 23.72
N ASP A 188 -19.02 8.42 23.10
CA ASP A 188 -20.26 8.76 23.77
C ASP A 188 -20.45 7.76 24.92
N ALA A 189 -20.17 8.24 26.13
CA ALA A 189 -20.41 7.51 27.37
C ALA A 189 -21.93 7.50 27.67
N THR A 190 -22.69 6.88 26.79
CA THR A 190 -24.13 6.68 27.01
C THR A 190 -24.45 5.20 26.90
N GLN A 191 -24.12 4.47 27.98
CA GLN A 191 -24.83 3.25 28.37
C GLN A 191 -24.21 2.71 29.65
N ASN A 192 -24.54 3.32 30.78
CA ASN A 192 -24.63 2.59 32.05
C ASN A 192 -25.46 3.37 33.08
N GLN A 193 -26.76 3.52 32.81
CA GLN A 193 -27.76 3.81 33.87
C GLN A 193 -28.95 2.91 33.61
N GLY A 194 -29.08 1.88 34.40
CA GLY A 194 -30.30 1.10 34.40
C GLY A 194 -30.13 -0.34 34.84
N ALA A 195 -29.76 -0.56 36.09
CA ALA A 195 -30.20 -1.73 36.85
C ALA A 195 -29.85 -1.55 38.33
N SER A 196 -30.61 -0.70 39.03
CA SER A 196 -30.78 -0.82 40.46
C SER A 196 -32.25 -0.54 40.71
N ASN A 197 -33.01 -1.60 40.94
CA ASN A 197 -34.11 -1.64 41.87
C ASN A 197 -34.86 -2.98 41.75
N ASN A 198 -34.76 -3.75 42.71
CA ASN A 198 -35.68 -4.52 43.56
C ASN A 198 -35.19 -5.88 43.86
#